data_efc1aea34d6c65a9dfc1632464a2562c
#
_entry.id   efc1aea34d6c65a9dfc1632464a2562c
#
_cell.length_a   1.000
_cell.length_b   1.000
_cell.length_c   1.000
_cell.angle_alpha   90.00
_cell.angle_beta   90.00
_cell.angle_gamma   90.00
#
_symmetry.space_group_name_H-M   'P 1'
#
loop_
_entity.id
_entity.type
_entity.pdbx_description
1 polymer ?
#
loop_
_entity_poly.entity_id
_entity_poly.type
_entity_poly.pdbx_seq_one_letter_code
_entity_poly.pdbx_strand_id
1 'polypeptide(L)'
;MPTPLKLFKKFSVFSLDESELSWYTRTMENQMKVGHISASSISSFKACPTRFRLGYSEGIRLAIEPQPLRFGTNWHKGLEILGFPNGTQYITKDNAPGGVIVTDENRLALAVEAATDVYTTIPDYADPTEWAVEREIIANGLAAYHWLYPDASSEYEVVATELQFDLPLVNPETGHATPTFRRVGKIDKIIRSKRSGQLFIEEHKSTSRPIDSGSTYWDRLRKDTQSKFYIVAARDLRHEIDPEADRVNVVSGLLHDAFHKPTIKPSKLTQAESAEFVKTGDYCGQKFQPQWLEPNNCEVDGIQAEIEPGKKEGTFALRETPGMFGARLLQDMTQKPEFYFARREIAFTDAELLDFQYQVWALQRTMAEMERTGHWYDNENQCEAVGSFKCPYMPICYSNVACCDGVTVPSGFKRIRHEETETGAAE
;
A
#
# COMPACT_ATOMS: atom_id res chain seq x y z
N MET A 1 8.34 51.78 -7.75
CA MET A 1 7.70 50.55 -8.30
C MET A 1 6.20 50.81 -8.31
N PRO A 2 5.55 50.91 -9.46
CA PRO A 2 4.11 51.14 -9.51
C PRO A 2 3.35 49.82 -9.38
N THR A 3 2.32 49.84 -8.56
CA THR A 3 1.37 48.75 -8.28
C THR A 3 0.63 48.28 -9.54
N PRO A 4 0.24 47.02 -9.65
CA PRO A 4 -0.36 46.40 -10.86
C PRO A 4 -1.77 46.91 -11.26
N LEU A 5 -2.33 47.86 -10.55
CA LEU A 5 -3.74 48.26 -10.72
C LEU A 5 -3.99 49.34 -11.79
N LYS A 6 -3.00 49.73 -12.60
CA LYS A 6 -3.17 50.82 -13.62
C LYS A 6 -3.20 50.35 -15.07
N LEU A 7 -3.25 49.05 -15.37
CA LEU A 7 -3.27 48.57 -16.77
C LEU A 7 -4.66 48.13 -17.28
N PHE A 8 -5.73 48.25 -16.50
CA PHE A 8 -7.08 47.79 -16.89
C PHE A 8 -8.05 48.88 -17.29
N LYS A 9 -7.57 50.04 -17.82
CA LYS A 9 -8.45 51.09 -18.34
C LYS A 9 -8.19 51.36 -19.80
N LYS A 10 -8.37 50.39 -20.70
CA LYS A 10 -8.64 50.61 -22.13
C LYS A 10 -8.93 49.28 -22.85
N PHE A 11 -10.01 48.62 -22.50
CA PHE A 11 -10.72 47.75 -23.45
C PHE A 11 -12.22 47.87 -23.17
N SER A 12 -12.95 48.17 -24.25
CA SER A 12 -14.37 48.39 -24.26
C SER A 12 -15.14 47.13 -23.82
N VAL A 13 -16.14 47.41 -23.03
CA VAL A 13 -17.19 46.55 -22.49
C VAL A 13 -17.67 45.48 -23.50
N PHE A 14 -17.18 44.26 -23.41
CA PHE A 14 -17.97 43.07 -23.69
C PHE A 14 -18.46 42.59 -22.33
N SER A 15 -19.76 42.57 -22.10
CA SER A 15 -20.39 41.96 -20.95
C SER A 15 -20.22 40.43 -21.09
N LEU A 16 -19.23 39.87 -20.40
CA LEU A 16 -19.13 38.43 -20.22
C LEU A 16 -20.28 38.00 -19.31
N ASP A 17 -20.98 36.94 -19.69
CA ASP A 17 -21.99 36.27 -18.89
C ASP A 17 -21.38 35.81 -17.56
N GLU A 18 -22.18 35.77 -16.47
CA GLU A 18 -21.72 35.30 -15.15
C GLU A 18 -21.15 33.89 -15.19
N SER A 19 -21.59 33.05 -16.14
CA SER A 19 -21.04 31.70 -16.38
C SER A 19 -19.61 31.73 -16.97
N GLU A 20 -19.32 32.70 -17.85
CA GLU A 20 -17.98 32.87 -18.45
C GLU A 20 -17.00 33.50 -17.44
N LEU A 21 -17.49 34.42 -16.57
CA LEU A 21 -16.67 34.92 -15.46
C LEU A 21 -16.34 33.85 -14.43
N SER A 22 -17.31 32.98 -14.11
CA SER A 22 -17.11 31.86 -13.22
C SER A 22 -16.10 30.84 -13.78
N TRP A 23 -16.15 30.58 -15.08
CA TRP A 23 -15.17 29.72 -15.75
C TRP A 23 -13.77 30.37 -15.76
N TYR A 24 -13.67 31.67 -16.03
CA TYR A 24 -12.40 32.37 -16.08
C TYR A 24 -11.73 32.49 -14.70
N THR A 25 -12.50 32.78 -13.64
CA THR A 25 -12.00 32.82 -12.26
C THR A 25 -11.56 31.43 -11.80
N ARG A 26 -12.33 30.37 -12.10
CA ARG A 26 -11.99 29.01 -11.78
C ARG A 26 -10.72 28.51 -12.52
N THR A 27 -10.54 28.95 -13.76
CA THR A 27 -9.34 28.66 -14.56
C THR A 27 -8.12 29.36 -14.00
N MET A 28 -8.28 30.61 -13.49
CA MET A 28 -7.20 31.40 -12.89
C MET A 28 -6.83 30.90 -11.48
N GLU A 29 -7.81 30.43 -10.69
CA GLU A 29 -7.55 29.77 -9.39
C GLU A 29 -6.83 28.42 -9.55
N ASN A 30 -7.18 27.63 -10.57
CA ASN A 30 -6.47 26.40 -10.90
C ASN A 30 -5.05 26.61 -11.45
N GLN A 31 -4.77 27.76 -12.08
CA GLN A 31 -3.42 28.09 -12.57
C GLN A 31 -2.42 28.42 -11.45
N MET A 32 -2.85 28.57 -10.20
CA MET A 32 -1.99 28.90 -9.06
C MET A 32 -1.75 27.75 -8.08
N LYS A 33 -2.39 26.58 -8.27
CA LYS A 33 -2.12 25.40 -7.42
C LYS A 33 -1.01 24.53 -8.04
N VAL A 34 0.09 24.42 -7.34
CA VAL A 34 1.15 23.46 -7.69
C VAL A 34 0.61 22.05 -7.46
N GLY A 35 0.60 21.25 -8.53
CA GLY A 35 0.17 19.85 -8.43
C GLY A 35 1.25 18.97 -7.79
N HIS A 36 0.82 17.87 -7.21
CA HIS A 36 1.71 16.86 -6.66
C HIS A 36 1.65 15.58 -7.49
N ILE A 37 2.82 15.01 -7.78
CA ILE A 37 2.92 13.70 -8.43
C ILE A 37 3.68 12.73 -7.54
N SER A 38 3.11 11.54 -7.40
CA SER A 38 3.69 10.40 -6.68
C SER A 38 3.95 9.23 -7.64
N ALA A 39 4.64 8.22 -7.20
CA ALA A 39 4.84 6.99 -7.99
C ALA A 39 3.51 6.35 -8.42
N SER A 40 2.51 6.32 -7.53
CA SER A 40 1.19 5.78 -7.81
C SER A 40 0.39 6.64 -8.79
N SER A 41 0.47 7.98 -8.69
CA SER A 41 -0.19 8.89 -9.63
C SER A 41 0.41 8.78 -11.05
N ILE A 42 1.75 8.69 -11.16
CA ILE A 42 2.44 8.44 -12.43
C ILE A 42 2.01 7.10 -13.04
N SER A 43 1.94 6.04 -12.22
CA SER A 43 1.50 4.72 -12.66
C SER A 43 0.04 4.73 -13.12
N SER A 44 -0.83 5.48 -12.44
CA SER A 44 -2.22 5.68 -12.82
C SER A 44 -2.34 6.42 -14.15
N PHE A 45 -1.56 7.48 -14.35
CA PHE A 45 -1.54 8.24 -15.60
C PHE A 45 -1.04 7.40 -16.79
N LYS A 46 0.05 6.64 -16.60
CA LYS A 46 0.56 5.70 -17.62
C LYS A 46 -0.48 4.64 -17.99
N ALA A 47 -1.28 4.20 -17.03
CA ALA A 47 -2.34 3.23 -17.29
C ALA A 47 -3.50 3.86 -18.07
N CYS A 48 -4.03 5.00 -17.61
CA CYS A 48 -5.11 5.73 -18.26
C CYS A 48 -5.18 7.16 -17.72
N PRO A 49 -5.02 8.19 -18.56
CA PRO A 49 -5.12 9.60 -18.13
C PRO A 49 -6.45 9.96 -17.48
N THR A 50 -7.59 9.44 -17.98
CA THR A 50 -8.89 9.65 -17.33
C THR A 50 -8.93 9.03 -15.93
N ARG A 51 -8.33 7.86 -15.73
CA ARG A 51 -8.20 7.26 -14.39
C ARG A 51 -7.39 8.15 -13.45
N PHE A 52 -6.29 8.73 -13.93
CA PHE A 52 -5.51 9.71 -13.17
C PHE A 52 -6.36 10.93 -12.82
N ARG A 53 -7.06 11.54 -13.79
CA ARG A 53 -7.94 12.67 -13.56
C ARG A 53 -8.94 12.40 -12.44
N LEU A 54 -9.74 11.33 -12.60
CA LEU A 54 -10.76 10.97 -11.62
C LEU A 54 -10.17 10.76 -10.23
N GLY A 55 -9.05 10.02 -10.18
CA GLY A 55 -8.45 9.63 -8.92
C GLY A 55 -7.60 10.70 -8.24
N TYR A 56 -6.86 11.51 -8.98
CA TYR A 56 -5.86 12.43 -8.42
C TYR A 56 -6.24 13.90 -8.62
N SER A 57 -6.74 14.31 -9.78
CA SER A 57 -7.18 15.69 -9.96
C SER A 57 -8.53 15.95 -9.31
N GLU A 58 -9.49 15.03 -9.44
CA GLU A 58 -10.85 15.16 -8.89
C GLU A 58 -11.00 14.54 -7.49
N GLY A 59 -10.03 13.78 -7.03
CA GLY A 59 -10.04 13.15 -5.70
C GLY A 59 -11.13 12.10 -5.51
N ILE A 60 -11.66 11.51 -6.58
CA ILE A 60 -12.68 10.47 -6.51
C ILE A 60 -12.04 9.13 -6.10
N ARG A 61 -12.54 8.51 -5.06
CA ARG A 61 -12.10 7.20 -4.54
C ARG A 61 -13.30 6.29 -4.31
N LEU A 62 -13.09 4.98 -4.34
CA LEU A 62 -14.11 4.05 -3.88
C LEU A 62 -14.48 4.35 -2.43
N ALA A 63 -15.77 4.33 -2.10
CA ALA A 63 -16.25 4.53 -0.74
C ALA A 63 -15.78 3.40 0.19
N ILE A 64 -15.76 2.17 -0.34
CA ILE A 64 -15.26 0.97 0.35
C ILE A 64 -13.85 0.70 -0.17
N GLU A 65 -12.90 0.59 0.75
CA GLU A 65 -11.51 0.26 0.42
C GLU A 65 -11.41 -1.18 -0.12
N PRO A 66 -10.81 -1.39 -1.30
CA PRO A 66 -10.60 -2.73 -1.84
C PRO A 66 -9.70 -3.58 -0.93
N GLN A 67 -10.05 -4.87 -0.80
CA GLN A 67 -9.31 -5.83 0.02
C GLN A 67 -7.78 -5.83 -0.21
N PRO A 68 -7.28 -5.78 -1.46
CA PRO A 68 -5.82 -5.77 -1.67
C PRO A 68 -5.13 -4.52 -1.11
N LEU A 69 -5.81 -3.37 -1.10
CA LEU A 69 -5.29 -2.12 -0.56
C LEU A 69 -5.30 -2.16 0.98
N ARG A 70 -6.44 -2.52 1.59
CA ARG A 70 -6.57 -2.72 3.03
C ARG A 70 -5.52 -3.69 3.57
N PHE A 71 -5.37 -4.84 2.91
CA PHE A 71 -4.34 -5.82 3.27
C PHE A 71 -2.94 -5.22 3.22
N GLY A 72 -2.61 -4.53 2.13
CA GLY A 72 -1.30 -3.88 1.95
C GLY A 72 -1.01 -2.87 3.05
N THR A 73 -1.94 -1.96 3.32
CA THR A 73 -1.82 -0.93 4.36
C THR A 73 -1.54 -1.55 5.74
N ASN A 74 -2.30 -2.57 6.13
CA ASN A 74 -2.12 -3.21 7.43
C ASN A 74 -0.85 -4.06 7.50
N TRP A 75 -0.46 -4.71 6.41
CA TRP A 75 0.81 -5.42 6.30
C TRP A 75 1.99 -4.46 6.54
N HIS A 76 1.99 -3.29 5.90
CA HIS A 76 3.03 -2.27 6.07
C HIS A 76 3.07 -1.73 7.50
N LYS A 77 1.93 -1.49 8.17
CA LYS A 77 1.90 -1.09 9.60
C LYS A 77 2.66 -2.08 10.48
N GLY A 78 2.43 -3.38 10.29
CA GLY A 78 3.14 -4.41 11.04
C GLY A 78 4.64 -4.42 10.77
N LEU A 79 5.05 -4.32 9.49
CA LEU A 79 6.45 -4.31 9.09
C LEU A 79 7.21 -3.05 9.54
N GLU A 80 6.52 -1.92 9.62
CA GLU A 80 7.06 -0.69 10.20
C GLU A 80 7.52 -0.93 11.64
N ILE A 81 6.63 -1.49 12.47
CA ILE A 81 6.92 -1.75 13.89
C ILE A 81 8.01 -2.83 14.05
N LEU A 82 7.97 -3.88 13.23
CA LEU A 82 9.04 -4.88 13.19
C LEU A 82 10.41 -4.27 12.83
N GLY A 83 10.43 -3.15 12.10
CA GLY A 83 11.64 -2.42 11.74
C GLY A 83 12.13 -1.41 12.76
N PHE A 84 11.38 -1.09 13.80
CA PHE A 84 11.81 -0.09 14.79
C PHE A 84 13.04 -0.58 15.59
N PRO A 85 14.03 0.29 15.82
CA PRO A 85 15.11 0.01 16.75
C PRO A 85 14.59 -0.23 18.17
N ASN A 86 15.31 -1.05 18.96
CA ASN A 86 15.05 -1.15 20.40
C ASN A 86 15.16 0.22 21.08
N GLY A 87 14.24 0.52 21.98
CA GLY A 87 14.14 1.81 22.65
C GLY A 87 13.28 2.84 21.92
N THR A 88 12.77 2.54 20.73
CA THR A 88 11.80 3.41 20.04
C THR A 88 10.53 3.54 20.87
N GLN A 89 10.05 4.77 21.08
CA GLN A 89 8.78 5.02 21.72
C GLN A 89 7.66 4.95 20.69
N TYR A 90 6.76 3.99 20.86
CA TYR A 90 5.60 3.80 20.01
C TYR A 90 4.32 4.17 20.76
N ILE A 91 3.51 5.03 20.13
CA ILE A 91 2.24 5.50 20.71
C ILE A 91 1.11 4.72 20.06
N THR A 92 0.38 3.93 20.85
CA THR A 92 -0.85 3.25 20.39
C THR A 92 -2.07 4.10 20.73
N LYS A 93 -3.22 3.80 20.12
CA LYS A 93 -4.49 4.48 20.43
C LYS A 93 -4.88 4.37 21.89
N ASP A 94 -4.50 3.28 22.54
CA ASP A 94 -4.90 2.95 23.92
C ASP A 94 -3.87 3.36 24.99
N ASN A 95 -2.66 3.74 24.59
CA ASN A 95 -1.53 4.06 25.48
C ASN A 95 -1.19 5.55 25.47
N ALA A 96 -2.12 6.42 25.85
CA ALA A 96 -1.82 7.82 26.13
C ALA A 96 -1.72 8.04 27.66
N PRO A 97 -0.84 8.93 28.17
CA PRO A 97 0.32 9.56 27.57
C PRO A 97 1.61 8.81 27.93
N GLY A 98 2.44 8.52 26.96
CA GLY A 98 3.79 7.96 27.19
C GLY A 98 4.19 6.84 26.21
N GLY A 99 3.25 6.20 25.57
CA GLY A 99 3.53 5.13 24.61
C GLY A 99 4.17 3.88 25.26
N VAL A 100 4.54 2.92 24.41
CA VAL A 100 5.27 1.71 24.79
C VAL A 100 6.67 1.77 24.18
N ILE A 101 7.67 1.40 24.96
CA ILE A 101 9.03 1.24 24.44
C ILE A 101 9.12 -0.09 23.70
N VAL A 102 9.52 -0.05 22.44
CA VAL A 102 9.73 -1.23 21.62
C VAL A 102 10.98 -1.98 22.08
N THR A 103 10.81 -3.26 22.33
CA THR A 103 11.88 -4.21 22.70
C THR A 103 11.77 -5.47 21.85
N ASP A 104 12.78 -6.33 21.85
CA ASP A 104 12.73 -7.60 21.10
C ASP A 104 11.58 -8.50 21.60
N GLU A 105 11.23 -8.43 22.91
CA GLU A 105 10.19 -9.28 23.50
C GLU A 105 8.77 -8.85 23.12
N ASN A 106 8.52 -7.53 22.93
CA ASN A 106 7.18 -7.02 22.67
C ASN A 106 6.93 -6.62 21.21
N ARG A 107 7.96 -6.49 20.40
CA ARG A 107 7.94 -6.00 19.01
C ARG A 107 6.92 -6.72 18.15
N LEU A 108 6.93 -8.07 18.15
CA LEU A 108 6.00 -8.88 17.37
C LEU A 108 4.54 -8.66 17.84
N ALA A 109 4.31 -8.63 19.14
CA ALA A 109 2.97 -8.40 19.67
C ALA A 109 2.42 -7.05 19.25
N LEU A 110 3.22 -5.97 19.39
CA LEU A 110 2.86 -4.62 18.96
C LEU A 110 2.61 -4.55 17.44
N ALA A 111 3.43 -5.22 16.64
CA ALA A 111 3.28 -5.26 15.19
C ALA A 111 1.97 -5.95 14.76
N VAL A 112 1.65 -7.09 15.39
CA VAL A 112 0.41 -7.83 15.13
C VAL A 112 -0.79 -7.01 15.59
N GLU A 113 -0.76 -6.43 16.78
CA GLU A 113 -1.83 -5.58 17.31
C GLU A 113 -2.15 -4.43 16.34
N ALA A 114 -1.14 -3.64 15.95
CA ALA A 114 -1.32 -2.51 15.05
C ALA A 114 -1.82 -2.91 13.65
N ALA A 115 -1.32 -4.03 13.12
CA ALA A 115 -1.72 -4.52 11.81
C ALA A 115 -3.11 -5.16 11.81
N THR A 116 -3.61 -5.60 12.96
CA THR A 116 -4.90 -6.28 13.07
C THR A 116 -5.99 -5.43 13.73
N ASP A 117 -5.69 -4.21 14.16
CA ASP A 117 -6.63 -3.30 14.82
C ASP A 117 -7.92 -3.08 14.01
N VAL A 118 -7.80 -2.85 12.71
CA VAL A 118 -8.96 -2.65 11.82
C VAL A 118 -9.92 -3.85 11.78
N TYR A 119 -9.42 -5.06 12.06
CA TYR A 119 -10.21 -6.29 12.03
C TYR A 119 -11.00 -6.55 13.33
N THR A 120 -10.84 -5.72 14.33
CA THR A 120 -11.63 -5.78 15.59
C THR A 120 -13.08 -5.39 15.38
N THR A 121 -13.36 -4.58 14.37
CA THR A 121 -14.72 -4.17 14.00
C THR A 121 -15.04 -4.69 12.59
N ILE A 122 -16.13 -5.45 12.48
CA ILE A 122 -16.60 -6.01 11.21
C ILE A 122 -17.59 -5.01 10.59
N PRO A 123 -17.30 -4.44 9.41
CA PRO A 123 -18.24 -3.56 8.73
C PRO A 123 -19.45 -4.34 8.23
N ASP A 124 -20.62 -3.69 8.13
CA ASP A 124 -21.88 -4.31 7.68
C ASP A 124 -21.81 -4.94 6.27
N TYR A 125 -20.89 -4.47 5.44
CA TYR A 125 -20.68 -4.97 4.07
C TYR A 125 -19.72 -6.17 4.00
N ALA A 126 -19.04 -6.53 5.10
CA ALA A 126 -18.01 -7.56 5.11
C ALA A 126 -18.57 -8.92 5.53
N ASP A 127 -18.07 -9.99 4.93
CA ASP A 127 -18.30 -11.35 5.44
C ASP A 127 -17.44 -11.56 6.70
N PRO A 128 -18.05 -11.90 7.85
CA PRO A 128 -17.34 -12.05 9.11
C PRO A 128 -16.22 -13.11 9.06
N THR A 129 -16.44 -14.19 8.31
CA THR A 129 -15.48 -15.28 8.20
C THR A 129 -14.28 -14.86 7.36
N GLU A 130 -14.52 -14.23 6.20
CA GLU A 130 -13.45 -13.71 5.34
C GLU A 130 -12.65 -12.63 6.06
N TRP A 131 -13.31 -11.78 6.86
CA TRP A 131 -12.67 -10.74 7.64
C TRP A 131 -11.73 -11.31 8.71
N ALA A 132 -12.22 -12.33 9.45
CA ALA A 132 -11.40 -13.02 10.44
C ALA A 132 -10.25 -13.81 9.80
N VAL A 133 -10.46 -14.44 8.65
CA VAL A 133 -9.41 -15.16 7.90
C VAL A 133 -8.32 -14.19 7.43
N GLU A 134 -8.68 -13.00 6.93
CA GLU A 134 -7.71 -11.99 6.52
C GLU A 134 -6.86 -11.51 7.71
N ARG A 135 -7.49 -11.31 8.87
CA ARG A 135 -6.79 -11.02 10.13
C ARG A 135 -5.74 -12.09 10.46
N GLU A 136 -6.12 -13.37 10.39
CA GLU A 136 -5.20 -14.48 10.67
C GLU A 136 -4.05 -14.56 9.66
N ILE A 137 -4.30 -14.24 8.39
CA ILE A 137 -3.24 -14.18 7.38
C ILE A 137 -2.20 -13.12 7.72
N ILE A 138 -2.64 -11.93 8.17
CA ILE A 138 -1.73 -10.86 8.55
C ILE A 138 -0.97 -11.23 9.83
N ALA A 139 -1.67 -11.66 10.87
CA ALA A 139 -1.05 -11.99 12.17
C ALA A 139 0.00 -13.10 12.04
N ASN A 140 -0.37 -14.22 11.40
CA ASN A 140 0.54 -15.35 11.25
C ASN A 140 1.62 -15.09 10.18
N GLY A 141 1.32 -14.28 9.17
CA GLY A 141 2.31 -13.79 8.21
C GLY A 141 3.40 -12.97 8.87
N LEU A 142 3.05 -12.02 9.74
CA LEU A 142 4.02 -11.21 10.51
C LEU A 142 4.83 -12.08 11.47
N ALA A 143 4.20 -13.07 12.12
CA ALA A 143 4.90 -14.01 12.99
C ALA A 143 5.92 -14.88 12.21
N ALA A 144 5.53 -15.42 11.06
CA ALA A 144 6.43 -16.19 10.20
C ALA A 144 7.55 -15.32 9.62
N TYR A 145 7.25 -14.09 9.22
CA TYR A 145 8.24 -13.13 8.73
C TYR A 145 9.27 -12.80 9.80
N HIS A 146 8.82 -12.49 11.01
CA HIS A 146 9.70 -12.21 12.15
C HIS A 146 10.55 -13.42 12.54
N TRP A 147 9.98 -14.62 12.47
CA TRP A 147 10.72 -15.88 12.69
C TRP A 147 11.80 -16.11 11.62
N LEU A 148 11.48 -15.82 10.34
CA LEU A 148 12.43 -16.00 9.23
C LEU A 148 13.54 -14.97 9.23
N TYR A 149 13.22 -13.72 9.63
CA TYR A 149 14.14 -12.57 9.67
C TYR A 149 14.28 -12.01 11.09
N PRO A 150 14.71 -12.84 12.08
CA PRO A 150 14.68 -12.43 13.49
C PRO A 150 15.67 -11.31 13.80
N ASP A 151 16.71 -11.20 12.99
CA ASP A 151 17.78 -10.22 13.12
C ASP A 151 18.03 -9.53 11.77
N ALA A 152 17.01 -8.83 11.29
CA ALA A 152 17.18 -7.96 10.13
C ALA A 152 18.31 -6.93 10.36
N SER A 153 18.64 -6.66 11.63
CA SER A 153 19.75 -5.82 12.04
C SER A 153 21.12 -6.46 11.84
N SER A 154 21.24 -7.76 11.60
CA SER A 154 22.54 -8.43 11.41
C SER A 154 23.23 -8.00 10.12
N GLU A 155 22.47 -7.86 9.02
CA GLU A 155 23.00 -7.51 7.70
C GLU A 155 22.85 -6.02 7.38
N TYR A 156 21.78 -5.40 7.90
CA TYR A 156 21.42 -4.03 7.60
C TYR A 156 21.19 -3.22 8.87
N GLU A 157 21.53 -1.96 8.81
CA GLU A 157 21.18 -0.95 9.80
C GLU A 157 20.02 -0.11 9.24
N VAL A 158 18.95 0.07 10.01
CA VAL A 158 17.85 0.96 9.64
C VAL A 158 18.28 2.40 9.86
N VAL A 159 18.32 3.20 8.81
CA VAL A 159 18.71 4.61 8.84
C VAL A 159 17.51 5.52 8.98
N ALA A 160 16.42 5.22 8.27
CA ALA A 160 15.17 5.96 8.34
C ALA A 160 13.98 5.04 8.02
N THR A 161 12.83 5.32 8.64
CA THR A 161 11.54 4.68 8.35
C THR A 161 10.53 5.74 7.97
N GLU A 162 9.57 5.38 7.11
CA GLU A 162 8.44 6.23 6.73
C GLU A 162 8.87 7.65 6.28
N LEU A 163 9.99 7.73 5.54
CA LEU A 163 10.57 9.02 5.11
C LEU A 163 9.68 9.68 4.08
N GLN A 164 8.97 10.72 4.51
CA GLN A 164 8.16 11.56 3.64
C GLN A 164 9.04 12.58 2.91
N PHE A 165 8.68 12.86 1.66
CA PHE A 165 9.36 13.89 0.88
C PHE A 165 8.40 14.71 0.03
N ASP A 166 8.77 15.98 -0.14
CA ASP A 166 8.17 16.93 -1.07
C ASP A 166 9.30 17.69 -1.78
N LEU A 167 9.63 17.25 -3.00
CA LEU A 167 10.79 17.70 -3.76
C LEU A 167 10.37 18.41 -5.05
N PRO A 168 11.12 19.41 -5.52
CA PRO A 168 10.87 19.99 -6.83
C PRO A 168 11.01 18.94 -7.94
N LEU A 169 10.16 19.03 -8.95
CA LEU A 169 10.33 18.28 -10.19
C LEU A 169 11.21 19.07 -11.13
N VAL A 170 12.38 18.54 -11.41
CA VAL A 170 13.45 19.23 -12.14
C VAL A 170 13.54 18.69 -13.58
N ASN A 171 13.77 19.59 -14.54
CA ASN A 171 14.13 19.22 -15.91
C ASN A 171 15.55 18.61 -15.90
N PRO A 172 15.71 17.33 -16.30
CA PRO A 172 17.01 16.68 -16.25
C PRO A 172 18.07 17.32 -17.18
N GLU A 173 17.64 18.04 -18.20
CA GLU A 173 18.54 18.70 -19.17
C GLU A 173 19.05 20.05 -18.68
N THR A 174 18.17 20.86 -18.06
CA THR A 174 18.48 22.25 -17.70
C THR A 174 18.72 22.45 -16.20
N GLY A 175 18.31 21.51 -15.37
CA GLY A 175 18.35 21.64 -13.91
C GLY A 175 17.27 22.55 -13.31
N HIS A 176 16.38 23.15 -14.13
CA HIS A 176 15.35 24.04 -13.64
C HIS A 176 14.10 23.28 -13.18
N ALA A 177 13.56 23.68 -12.04
CA ALA A 177 12.32 23.12 -11.50
C ALA A 177 11.10 23.63 -12.31
N THR A 178 10.10 22.75 -12.51
CA THR A 178 8.80 23.18 -13.00
C THR A 178 8.00 23.86 -11.89
N PRO A 179 7.25 24.94 -12.20
CA PRO A 179 6.33 25.54 -11.24
C PRO A 179 5.00 24.75 -11.11
N THR A 180 4.76 23.78 -11.99
CA THR A 180 3.46 23.12 -12.14
C THR A 180 3.31 21.93 -11.20
N PHE A 181 4.39 21.16 -10.98
CA PHE A 181 4.35 19.92 -10.19
C PHE A 181 5.53 19.80 -9.24
N ARG A 182 5.28 19.16 -8.10
CA ARG A 182 6.29 18.68 -7.15
C ARG A 182 6.22 17.16 -7.05
N ARG A 183 7.31 16.53 -6.65
CA ARG A 183 7.39 15.10 -6.40
C ARG A 183 7.13 14.86 -4.92
N VAL A 184 6.10 14.06 -4.63
CA VAL A 184 5.76 13.68 -3.25
C VAL A 184 5.75 12.16 -3.09
N GLY A 185 6.03 11.72 -1.90
CA GLY A 185 5.97 10.31 -1.58
C GLY A 185 6.45 10.00 -0.17
N LYS A 186 6.36 8.73 0.16
CA LYS A 186 6.81 8.18 1.42
C LYS A 186 7.60 6.91 1.13
N ILE A 187 8.86 6.88 1.55
CA ILE A 187 9.75 5.73 1.40
C ILE A 187 9.61 4.89 2.65
N ASP A 188 9.26 3.61 2.51
CA ASP A 188 9.00 2.71 3.62
C ASP A 188 10.20 2.65 4.58
N LYS A 189 11.39 2.40 4.03
CA LYS A 189 12.58 2.27 4.86
C LYS A 189 13.87 2.56 4.08
N ILE A 190 14.82 3.20 4.71
CA ILE A 190 16.20 3.32 4.22
C ILE A 190 17.10 2.51 5.14
N ILE A 191 17.86 1.64 4.54
CA ILE A 191 18.77 0.73 5.22
C ILE A 191 20.21 0.90 4.72
N ARG A 192 21.17 0.65 5.60
CA ARG A 192 22.59 0.61 5.29
C ARG A 192 23.11 -0.81 5.39
N SER A 193 23.71 -1.33 4.34
CA SER A 193 24.40 -2.60 4.41
C SER A 193 25.63 -2.51 5.32
N LYS A 194 25.69 -3.30 6.38
CA LYS A 194 26.84 -3.36 7.29
C LYS A 194 28.11 -3.90 6.60
N ARG A 195 27.91 -4.68 5.53
CA ARG A 195 29.04 -5.25 4.77
C ARG A 195 29.68 -4.24 3.83
N SER A 196 28.87 -3.47 3.11
CA SER A 196 29.37 -2.56 2.06
C SER A 196 29.34 -1.09 2.46
N GLY A 197 28.61 -0.71 3.52
CA GLY A 197 28.33 0.68 3.89
C GLY A 197 27.33 1.40 2.96
N GLN A 198 26.87 0.74 1.90
CA GLN A 198 25.95 1.33 0.92
C GLN A 198 24.53 1.44 1.46
N LEU A 199 23.83 2.49 1.02
CA LEU A 199 22.42 2.71 1.32
C LEU A 199 21.53 2.02 0.28
N PHE A 200 20.45 1.43 0.76
CA PHE A 200 19.37 0.84 -0.04
C PHE A 200 18.03 1.34 0.47
N ILE A 201 17.05 1.38 -0.43
CA ILE A 201 15.65 1.46 -0.04
C ILE A 201 15.17 0.03 0.21
N GLU A 202 14.54 -0.24 1.34
CA GLU A 202 13.78 -1.46 1.56
C GLU A 202 12.31 -1.18 1.23
N GLU A 203 11.79 -1.89 0.25
CA GLU A 203 10.41 -1.76 -0.25
C GLU A 203 9.66 -3.07 -0.02
N HIS A 204 8.60 -3.02 0.78
CA HIS A 204 7.77 -4.17 1.08
C HIS A 204 6.60 -4.30 0.11
N LYS A 205 6.31 -5.50 -0.35
CA LYS A 205 5.16 -5.77 -1.23
C LYS A 205 4.47 -7.08 -0.87
N SER A 206 3.16 -7.03 -0.69
CA SER A 206 2.33 -8.23 -0.71
C SER A 206 1.81 -8.50 -2.13
N THR A 207 1.89 -9.73 -2.58
CA THR A 207 1.52 -10.12 -3.95
C THR A 207 0.80 -11.46 -3.98
N SER A 208 -0.11 -11.65 -4.95
CA SER A 208 -0.68 -12.96 -5.28
C SER A 208 0.06 -13.65 -6.43
N ARG A 209 1.14 -13.05 -6.95
CA ARG A 209 1.97 -13.64 -7.99
C ARG A 209 3.07 -14.47 -7.36
N PRO A 210 3.46 -15.60 -7.99
CA PRO A 210 4.60 -16.39 -7.54
C PRO A 210 5.87 -15.54 -7.44
N ILE A 211 6.65 -15.76 -6.38
CA ILE A 211 7.90 -15.05 -6.08
C ILE A 211 9.13 -15.96 -6.13
N ASP A 212 8.98 -17.18 -6.66
CA ASP A 212 10.09 -18.09 -6.88
C ASP A 212 11.18 -17.48 -7.78
N SER A 213 12.35 -18.09 -7.82
CA SER A 213 13.53 -17.52 -8.48
C SER A 213 13.37 -17.34 -9.99
N GLY A 214 12.52 -18.11 -10.64
CA GLY A 214 12.23 -18.06 -12.09
C GLY A 214 11.01 -17.22 -12.45
N SER A 215 10.35 -16.62 -11.47
CA SER A 215 9.12 -15.87 -11.70
C SER A 215 9.36 -14.55 -12.46
N THR A 216 8.50 -14.26 -13.44
CA THR A 216 8.43 -12.96 -14.14
C THR A 216 8.06 -11.80 -13.20
N TYR A 217 7.68 -12.08 -11.98
CA TYR A 217 7.46 -11.05 -10.95
C TYR A 217 8.69 -10.16 -10.79
N TRP A 218 9.88 -10.77 -10.74
CA TRP A 218 11.15 -10.07 -10.53
C TRP A 218 11.61 -9.28 -11.75
N ASP A 219 11.38 -9.79 -12.95
CA ASP A 219 11.77 -9.10 -14.20
C ASP A 219 11.06 -7.75 -14.35
N ARG A 220 9.82 -7.66 -13.89
CA ARG A 220 9.02 -6.42 -13.93
C ARG A 220 9.63 -5.30 -13.10
N LEU A 221 10.31 -5.62 -12.00
CA LEU A 221 10.84 -4.63 -11.09
C LEU A 221 11.91 -3.73 -11.72
N ARG A 222 12.60 -4.22 -12.75
CA ARG A 222 13.52 -3.39 -13.55
C ARG A 222 12.82 -2.24 -14.29
N LYS A 223 11.52 -2.33 -14.51
CA LYS A 223 10.70 -1.28 -15.16
C LYS A 223 9.76 -0.59 -14.19
N ASP A 224 9.83 -0.96 -12.90
CA ASP A 224 8.93 -0.42 -11.90
C ASP A 224 9.12 1.08 -11.70
N THR A 225 7.99 1.80 -11.72
CA THR A 225 7.97 3.26 -11.58
C THR A 225 8.32 3.67 -10.16
N GLN A 226 7.79 2.96 -9.15
CA GLN A 226 7.97 3.30 -7.73
C GLN A 226 9.43 3.15 -7.31
N SER A 227 10.06 2.04 -7.67
CA SER A 227 11.46 1.77 -7.38
C SER A 227 12.38 2.89 -7.87
N LYS A 228 12.24 3.28 -9.15
CA LYS A 228 13.07 4.34 -9.73
C LYS A 228 12.75 5.72 -9.14
N PHE A 229 11.46 5.99 -8.90
CA PHE A 229 11.01 7.27 -8.33
C PHE A 229 11.58 7.49 -6.93
N TYR A 230 11.56 6.45 -6.10
CA TYR A 230 12.07 6.52 -4.74
C TYR A 230 13.61 6.58 -4.69
N ILE A 231 14.32 5.85 -5.56
CA ILE A 231 15.79 5.94 -5.62
C ILE A 231 16.22 7.35 -6.03
N VAL A 232 15.56 7.95 -7.03
CA VAL A 232 15.86 9.33 -7.43
C VAL A 232 15.57 10.30 -6.27
N ALA A 233 14.45 10.16 -5.58
CA ALA A 233 14.11 11.00 -4.44
C ALA A 233 15.12 10.83 -3.28
N ALA A 234 15.47 9.61 -2.93
CA ALA A 234 16.44 9.33 -1.86
C ALA A 234 17.85 9.87 -2.20
N ARG A 235 18.24 9.87 -3.47
CA ARG A 235 19.48 10.49 -3.92
C ARG A 235 19.47 12.01 -3.77
N ASP A 236 18.33 12.64 -4.00
CA ASP A 236 18.18 14.09 -3.78
C ASP A 236 18.19 14.43 -2.28
N LEU A 237 17.68 13.55 -1.43
CA LEU A 237 17.63 13.69 0.03
C LEU A 237 18.90 13.21 0.75
N ARG A 238 19.93 12.79 0.05
CA ARG A 238 21.11 12.12 0.64
C ARG A 238 21.73 12.82 1.85
N HIS A 239 21.79 14.16 1.83
CA HIS A 239 22.36 14.95 2.94
C HIS A 239 21.42 15.05 4.15
N GLU A 240 20.12 14.85 3.96
CA GLU A 240 19.14 14.78 5.05
C GLU A 240 19.15 13.38 5.70
N ILE A 241 19.37 12.34 4.87
CA ILE A 241 19.43 10.94 5.31
C ILE A 241 20.73 10.67 6.06
N ASP A 242 21.85 11.16 5.53
CA ASP A 242 23.19 11.00 6.12
C ASP A 242 24.00 12.28 5.86
N PRO A 243 24.07 13.21 6.85
CA PRO A 243 24.81 14.47 6.71
C PRO A 243 26.29 14.32 6.38
N GLU A 244 26.87 13.17 6.73
CA GLU A 244 28.28 12.83 6.44
C GLU A 244 28.43 12.00 5.15
N ALA A 245 27.32 11.72 4.44
CA ALA A 245 27.35 10.93 3.22
C ALA A 245 28.12 11.66 2.12
N ASP A 246 29.37 11.29 1.96
CA ASP A 246 30.14 11.59 0.77
C ASP A 246 29.48 10.97 -0.47
N ARG A 247 29.91 11.39 -1.67
CA ARG A 247 29.44 10.86 -2.95
C ARG A 247 29.48 9.32 -3.06
N VAL A 248 30.19 8.66 -2.17
CA VAL A 248 30.37 7.21 -2.12
C VAL A 248 29.16 6.49 -1.50
N ASN A 249 28.36 7.16 -0.65
CA ASN A 249 27.20 6.59 0.03
C ASN A 249 25.86 6.90 -0.70
N VAL A 250 25.90 6.94 -2.02
CA VAL A 250 24.70 7.11 -2.83
C VAL A 250 23.78 5.87 -2.66
N VAL A 251 22.48 6.09 -2.59
CA VAL A 251 21.49 4.99 -2.62
C VAL A 251 21.73 4.17 -3.89
N SER A 252 22.22 2.93 -3.69
CA SER A 252 22.73 2.07 -4.76
C SER A 252 21.62 1.27 -5.45
N GLY A 253 20.54 1.02 -4.74
CA GLY A 253 19.46 0.20 -5.24
C GLY A 253 18.32 0.06 -4.24
N LEU A 254 17.54 -0.98 -4.45
CA LEU A 254 16.36 -1.31 -3.68
C LEU A 254 16.46 -2.75 -3.21
N LEU A 255 16.24 -2.99 -1.93
CA LEU A 255 15.97 -4.32 -1.38
C LEU A 255 14.44 -4.54 -1.46
N HIS A 256 14.03 -5.33 -2.44
CA HIS A 256 12.64 -5.66 -2.62
C HIS A 256 12.28 -6.86 -1.77
N ASP A 257 11.39 -6.65 -0.81
CA ASP A 257 10.92 -7.64 0.15
C ASP A 257 9.48 -8.03 -0.18
N ALA A 258 9.29 -9.25 -0.67
CA ALA A 258 8.02 -9.74 -1.18
C ALA A 258 7.39 -10.76 -0.26
N PHE A 259 6.12 -10.54 0.09
CA PHE A 259 5.23 -11.50 0.73
C PHE A 259 4.24 -12.04 -0.30
N HIS A 260 4.32 -13.35 -0.58
CA HIS A 260 3.35 -14.05 -1.40
C HIS A 260 2.14 -14.43 -0.55
N LYS A 261 0.98 -13.84 -0.88
CA LYS A 261 -0.26 -14.09 -0.15
C LYS A 261 -0.64 -15.58 -0.21
N PRO A 262 -1.07 -16.18 0.92
CA PRO A 262 -1.49 -17.56 0.94
C PRO A 262 -2.57 -17.87 -0.08
N THR A 263 -2.45 -19.02 -0.73
CA THR A 263 -3.48 -19.58 -1.62
C THR A 263 -4.37 -20.59 -0.91
N ILE A 264 -3.92 -21.12 0.24
CA ILE A 264 -4.70 -22.01 1.08
C ILE A 264 -5.83 -21.26 1.77
N LYS A 265 -6.94 -21.97 2.00
CA LYS A 265 -8.15 -21.46 2.66
C LYS A 265 -8.54 -22.37 3.82
N PRO A 266 -9.38 -21.89 4.77
CA PRO A 266 -9.93 -22.76 5.80
C PRO A 266 -10.52 -24.03 5.20
N SER A 267 -10.14 -25.18 5.74
CA SER A 267 -10.51 -26.50 5.24
C SER A 267 -11.32 -27.28 6.28
N LYS A 268 -11.92 -28.35 5.84
CA LYS A 268 -12.59 -29.30 6.69
C LYS A 268 -11.62 -30.41 7.09
N LEU A 269 -11.55 -30.70 8.39
CA LEU A 269 -10.79 -31.82 8.93
C LEU A 269 -11.47 -33.14 8.52
N THR A 270 -10.69 -34.20 8.41
CA THR A 270 -11.24 -35.55 8.32
C THR A 270 -11.96 -35.94 9.62
N GLN A 271 -12.82 -36.93 9.58
CA GLN A 271 -13.50 -37.41 10.79
C GLN A 271 -12.52 -37.88 11.88
N ALA A 272 -11.42 -38.48 11.48
CA ALA A 272 -10.37 -38.96 12.40
C ALA A 272 -9.65 -37.77 13.05
N GLU A 273 -9.24 -36.79 12.26
CA GLU A 273 -8.60 -35.55 12.75
C GLU A 273 -9.54 -34.77 13.66
N SER A 274 -10.83 -34.66 13.30
CA SER A 274 -11.84 -33.99 14.12
C SER A 274 -12.01 -34.63 15.48
N ALA A 275 -12.09 -35.96 15.52
CA ALA A 275 -12.21 -36.71 16.77
C ALA A 275 -10.97 -36.57 17.65
N GLU A 276 -9.77 -36.63 17.07
CA GLU A 276 -8.53 -36.43 17.79
C GLU A 276 -8.38 -35.00 18.30
N PHE A 277 -8.69 -34.01 17.46
CA PHE A 277 -8.67 -32.59 17.84
C PHE A 277 -9.59 -32.29 19.03
N VAL A 278 -10.84 -32.74 18.99
CA VAL A 278 -11.78 -32.52 20.11
C VAL A 278 -11.33 -33.17 21.39
N LYS A 279 -10.62 -34.29 21.31
CA LYS A 279 -10.10 -35.00 22.47
C LYS A 279 -8.85 -34.33 23.06
N THR A 280 -7.96 -33.81 22.21
CA THR A 280 -6.63 -33.32 22.62
C THR A 280 -6.55 -31.83 22.66
N GLY A 281 -7.31 -31.11 21.82
CA GLY A 281 -7.17 -29.70 21.57
C GLY A 281 -5.91 -29.34 20.77
N ASP A 282 -5.13 -30.32 20.31
CA ASP A 282 -3.89 -30.08 19.56
C ASP A 282 -4.18 -29.94 18.06
N TYR A 283 -3.73 -28.85 17.46
CA TYR A 283 -3.83 -28.65 16.03
C TYR A 283 -2.65 -27.83 15.49
N CYS A 284 -1.93 -28.39 14.52
CA CYS A 284 -0.78 -27.75 13.87
C CYS A 284 0.23 -27.14 14.86
N GLY A 285 0.51 -27.86 15.97
CA GLY A 285 1.47 -27.45 16.98
C GLY A 285 0.97 -26.38 17.97
N GLN A 286 -0.31 -26.03 17.92
CA GLN A 286 -0.95 -25.12 18.86
C GLN A 286 -2.04 -25.81 19.67
N LYS A 287 -2.34 -25.28 20.86
CA LYS A 287 -3.39 -25.74 21.75
C LYS A 287 -4.62 -24.88 21.63
N PHE A 288 -5.77 -25.52 21.46
CA PHE A 288 -7.10 -24.92 21.40
C PHE A 288 -7.99 -25.51 22.49
N GLN A 289 -9.10 -24.87 22.78
CA GLN A 289 -10.10 -25.31 23.77
C GLN A 289 -11.42 -25.64 23.08
N PRO A 290 -11.58 -26.88 22.53
CA PRO A 290 -12.85 -27.29 21.94
C PRO A 290 -13.87 -27.56 23.06
N GLN A 291 -15.08 -27.02 22.93
CA GLN A 291 -16.19 -27.17 23.87
C GLN A 291 -17.45 -27.60 23.12
N TRP A 292 -18.04 -28.72 23.52
CA TRP A 292 -19.36 -29.13 23.03
C TRP A 292 -20.44 -28.43 23.86
N LEU A 293 -21.31 -27.67 23.19
CA LEU A 293 -22.45 -27.01 23.82
C LEU A 293 -23.72 -27.85 23.70
N GLU A 294 -23.90 -28.50 22.53
CA GLU A 294 -25.03 -29.36 22.18
C GLU A 294 -24.59 -30.39 21.12
N PRO A 295 -25.41 -31.43 20.81
CA PRO A 295 -25.15 -32.30 19.67
C PRO A 295 -25.00 -31.45 18.39
N ASN A 296 -23.90 -31.59 17.69
CA ASN A 296 -23.51 -30.83 16.49
C ASN A 296 -23.24 -29.33 16.71
N ASN A 297 -23.00 -28.88 17.93
CA ASN A 297 -22.58 -27.51 18.22
C ASN A 297 -21.29 -27.54 19.04
N CYS A 298 -20.18 -27.10 18.43
CA CYS A 298 -18.87 -27.04 19.05
C CYS A 298 -18.29 -25.64 18.91
N GLU A 299 -17.80 -25.11 19.99
CA GLU A 299 -16.98 -23.90 19.96
C GLU A 299 -15.50 -24.28 20.14
N VAL A 300 -14.62 -23.52 19.48
CA VAL A 300 -13.18 -23.59 19.64
C VAL A 300 -12.71 -22.22 20.04
N ASP A 301 -12.18 -22.08 21.27
CA ASP A 301 -11.79 -20.82 21.88
C ASP A 301 -12.90 -19.74 21.85
N GLY A 302 -14.16 -20.17 22.08
CA GLY A 302 -15.35 -19.30 22.06
C GLY A 302 -15.84 -18.91 20.66
N ILE A 303 -15.26 -19.47 19.58
CA ILE A 303 -15.72 -19.27 18.21
C ILE A 303 -16.46 -20.52 17.75
N GLN A 304 -17.68 -20.33 17.27
CA GLN A 304 -18.48 -21.44 16.75
C GLN A 304 -17.82 -22.09 15.54
N ALA A 305 -17.60 -23.40 15.64
CA ALA A 305 -17.07 -24.22 14.55
C ALA A 305 -18.22 -24.86 13.76
N GLU A 306 -18.11 -24.86 12.45
CA GLU A 306 -19.03 -25.54 11.57
C GLU A 306 -18.78 -27.07 11.64
N ILE A 307 -19.83 -27.85 11.90
CA ILE A 307 -19.77 -29.31 12.01
C ILE A 307 -20.65 -29.95 10.94
N GLU A 308 -20.09 -30.90 10.22
CA GLU A 308 -20.83 -31.76 9.31
C GLU A 308 -20.96 -33.17 9.91
N PRO A 309 -22.20 -33.66 10.17
CA PRO A 309 -22.41 -35.02 10.64
C PRO A 309 -21.87 -36.06 9.65
N GLY A 310 -21.23 -37.08 10.15
CA GLY A 310 -20.78 -38.22 9.34
C GLY A 310 -21.89 -39.23 9.05
N LYS A 311 -21.64 -40.15 8.14
CA LYS A 311 -22.61 -41.22 7.79
C LYS A 311 -22.85 -42.24 8.93
N LYS A 312 -21.89 -42.40 9.81
CA LYS A 312 -21.99 -43.28 11.00
C LYS A 312 -22.37 -42.39 12.18
N GLU A 313 -23.29 -42.89 13.00
CA GLU A 313 -23.66 -42.23 14.25
C GLU A 313 -22.45 -41.92 15.12
N GLY A 314 -22.38 -40.71 15.67
CA GLY A 314 -21.24 -40.24 16.49
C GLY A 314 -20.00 -39.84 15.72
N THR A 315 -19.99 -39.89 14.36
CA THR A 315 -18.90 -39.34 13.55
C THR A 315 -19.24 -37.98 13.00
N PHE A 316 -18.27 -37.10 12.92
CA PHE A 316 -18.42 -35.73 12.43
C PHE A 316 -17.12 -35.24 11.80
N ALA A 317 -17.23 -34.23 10.98
CA ALA A 317 -16.11 -33.48 10.43
C ALA A 317 -16.25 -32.02 10.84
N LEU A 318 -15.22 -31.46 11.43
CA LEU A 318 -15.14 -30.06 11.87
C LEU A 318 -14.43 -29.22 10.81
N ARG A 319 -14.98 -28.06 10.52
CA ARG A 319 -14.30 -27.06 9.68
C ARG A 319 -13.42 -26.19 10.56
N GLU A 320 -12.23 -25.89 10.08
CA GLU A 320 -11.30 -24.97 10.76
C GLU A 320 -11.99 -23.66 11.11
N THR A 321 -11.87 -23.23 12.36
CA THR A 321 -12.12 -21.84 12.73
C THR A 321 -10.98 -20.95 12.19
N PRO A 322 -11.16 -19.62 12.11
CA PRO A 322 -10.10 -18.72 11.68
C PRO A 322 -8.78 -18.93 12.43
N GLY A 323 -8.82 -19.11 13.76
CA GLY A 323 -7.63 -19.37 14.58
C GLY A 323 -6.95 -20.70 14.24
N MET A 324 -7.72 -21.79 14.04
CA MET A 324 -7.16 -23.07 13.58
C MET A 324 -6.51 -22.94 12.20
N PHE A 325 -7.16 -22.25 11.28
CA PHE A 325 -6.58 -21.93 9.98
C PHE A 325 -5.26 -21.16 10.12
N GLY A 326 -5.21 -20.17 11.03
CA GLY A 326 -4.01 -19.42 11.36
C GLY A 326 -2.84 -20.32 11.82
N ALA A 327 -3.11 -21.29 12.70
CA ALA A 327 -2.12 -22.24 13.17
C ALA A 327 -1.55 -23.11 12.02
N ARG A 328 -2.43 -23.64 11.16
CA ARG A 328 -1.99 -24.40 9.98
C ARG A 328 -1.24 -23.53 8.98
N LEU A 329 -1.65 -22.30 8.79
CA LEU A 329 -0.98 -21.34 7.92
C LEU A 329 0.43 -21.03 8.43
N LEU A 330 0.60 -20.78 9.72
CA LEU A 330 1.91 -20.54 10.33
C LEU A 330 2.83 -21.77 10.17
N GLN A 331 2.28 -22.96 10.35
CA GLN A 331 3.03 -24.20 10.13
C GLN A 331 3.46 -24.34 8.66
N ASP A 332 2.60 -24.07 7.70
CA ASP A 332 2.94 -24.13 6.27
C ASP A 332 3.98 -23.08 5.89
N MET A 333 3.88 -21.85 6.42
CA MET A 333 4.86 -20.79 6.20
C MET A 333 6.25 -21.13 6.77
N THR A 334 6.29 -21.76 7.93
CA THR A 334 7.57 -22.17 8.55
C THR A 334 8.19 -23.39 7.87
N GLN A 335 7.37 -24.26 7.26
CA GLN A 335 7.84 -25.42 6.49
C GLN A 335 8.29 -25.07 5.07
N LYS A 336 7.75 -24.01 4.47
CA LYS A 336 8.01 -23.58 3.09
C LYS A 336 8.21 -22.06 3.01
N PRO A 337 9.16 -21.50 3.77
CA PRO A 337 9.32 -20.05 3.86
C PRO A 337 9.62 -19.40 2.50
N GLU A 338 10.35 -20.06 1.61
CA GLU A 338 10.69 -19.58 0.27
C GLU A 338 9.49 -19.45 -0.67
N PHE A 339 8.37 -20.12 -0.38
CA PHE A 339 7.12 -19.94 -1.11
C PHE A 339 6.42 -18.62 -0.72
N TYR A 340 6.58 -18.22 0.55
CA TYR A 340 5.87 -17.07 1.11
C TYR A 340 6.71 -15.79 1.14
N PHE A 341 8.02 -15.91 1.30
CA PHE A 341 8.92 -14.76 1.51
C PHE A 341 10.13 -14.83 0.60
N ALA A 342 10.43 -13.69 -0.02
CA ALA A 342 11.64 -13.56 -0.80
C ALA A 342 12.15 -12.12 -0.81
N ARG A 343 13.47 -11.97 -0.63
CA ARG A 343 14.17 -10.68 -0.71
C ARG A 343 15.13 -10.67 -1.87
N ARG A 344 15.16 -9.57 -2.64
CA ARG A 344 16.13 -9.38 -3.71
C ARG A 344 16.61 -7.95 -3.81
N GLU A 345 17.90 -7.79 -3.96
CA GLU A 345 18.49 -6.53 -4.34
C GLU A 345 18.26 -6.26 -5.83
N ILE A 346 17.80 -5.05 -6.13
CA ILE A 346 17.56 -4.56 -7.50
C ILE A 346 18.36 -3.30 -7.69
N ALA A 347 19.35 -3.35 -8.57
CA ALA A 347 20.17 -2.21 -8.90
C ALA A 347 19.70 -1.57 -10.20
N PHE A 348 19.89 -0.26 -10.29
CA PHE A 348 19.67 0.53 -11.50
C PHE A 348 20.93 1.32 -11.82
N THR A 349 21.26 1.39 -13.09
CA THR A 349 22.35 2.25 -13.56
C THR A 349 21.94 3.72 -13.54
N ASP A 350 22.89 4.62 -13.46
CA ASP A 350 22.63 6.06 -13.52
C ASP A 350 21.94 6.46 -14.85
N ALA A 351 22.27 5.78 -15.95
CA ALA A 351 21.62 5.99 -17.23
C ALA A 351 20.15 5.59 -17.21
N GLU A 352 19.77 4.47 -16.54
CA GLU A 352 18.36 4.06 -16.38
C GLU A 352 17.58 5.03 -15.50
N LEU A 353 18.20 5.58 -14.46
CA LEU A 353 17.57 6.57 -13.59
C LEU A 353 17.43 7.93 -14.28
N LEU A 354 18.41 8.34 -15.06
CA LEU A 354 18.35 9.57 -15.85
C LEU A 354 17.26 9.45 -16.94
N ASP A 355 17.20 8.35 -17.67
CA ASP A 355 16.12 8.09 -18.65
C ASP A 355 14.75 8.13 -17.97
N PHE A 356 14.62 7.57 -16.78
CA PHE A 356 13.39 7.64 -15.99
C PHE A 356 13.01 9.08 -15.63
N GLN A 357 13.97 9.94 -15.26
CA GLN A 357 13.71 11.36 -15.00
C GLN A 357 13.19 12.08 -16.24
N TYR A 358 13.76 11.81 -17.43
CA TYR A 358 13.24 12.32 -18.71
C TYR A 358 11.80 11.84 -18.97
N GLN A 359 11.50 10.57 -18.69
CA GLN A 359 10.13 10.06 -18.82
C GLN A 359 9.16 10.80 -17.90
N VAL A 360 9.51 10.99 -16.64
CA VAL A 360 8.67 11.74 -15.68
C VAL A 360 8.49 13.18 -16.12
N TRP A 361 9.55 13.83 -16.63
CA TRP A 361 9.49 15.18 -17.18
C TRP A 361 8.55 15.27 -18.39
N ALA A 362 8.58 14.30 -19.29
CA ALA A 362 7.65 14.25 -20.45
C ALA A 362 6.20 14.04 -19.98
N LEU A 363 5.98 13.13 -19.05
CA LEU A 363 4.64 12.83 -18.51
C LEU A 363 4.01 14.05 -17.83
N GLN A 364 4.76 14.77 -16.98
CA GLN A 364 4.22 15.96 -16.31
C GLN A 364 3.82 17.07 -17.30
N ARG A 365 4.55 17.21 -18.41
CA ARG A 365 4.16 18.17 -19.48
C ARG A 365 2.82 17.79 -20.12
N THR A 366 2.64 16.49 -20.36
CA THR A 366 1.38 15.96 -20.91
C THR A 366 0.23 16.11 -19.89
N MET A 367 0.48 15.82 -18.61
CA MET A 367 -0.50 16.07 -17.54
C MET A 367 -0.90 17.54 -17.47
N ALA A 368 0.07 18.45 -17.46
CA ALA A 368 -0.18 19.90 -17.41
C ALA A 368 -1.01 20.40 -18.60
N GLU A 369 -0.74 19.89 -19.81
CA GLU A 369 -1.50 20.24 -21.01
C GLU A 369 -2.93 19.71 -20.96
N MET A 370 -3.13 18.47 -20.49
CA MET A 370 -4.48 17.90 -20.32
C MET A 370 -5.28 18.64 -19.25
N GLU A 371 -4.63 19.00 -18.13
CA GLU A 371 -5.24 19.81 -17.07
C GLU A 371 -5.66 21.19 -17.61
N ARG A 372 -4.76 21.86 -18.33
CA ARG A 372 -5.00 23.19 -18.92
C ARG A 372 -6.13 23.21 -19.95
N THR A 373 -6.22 22.14 -20.77
CA THR A 373 -7.22 22.07 -21.85
C THR A 373 -8.52 21.40 -21.43
N GLY A 374 -8.53 20.67 -20.30
CA GLY A 374 -9.66 19.86 -19.87
C GLY A 374 -9.87 18.60 -20.72
N HIS A 375 -9.00 18.32 -21.69
CA HIS A 375 -9.12 17.17 -22.59
C HIS A 375 -8.25 16.00 -22.14
N TRP A 376 -8.93 14.96 -21.69
CA TRP A 376 -8.30 13.72 -21.21
C TRP A 376 -8.70 12.57 -22.13
N TYR A 377 -7.77 11.69 -22.46
CA TYR A 377 -8.08 10.49 -23.23
C TYR A 377 -8.20 9.25 -22.35
N ASP A 378 -8.99 8.32 -22.83
CA ASP A 378 -9.16 7.01 -22.20
C ASP A 378 -8.15 5.99 -22.77
N ASN A 379 -7.83 4.99 -21.96
CA ASN A 379 -7.13 3.79 -22.42
C ASN A 379 -8.03 2.59 -22.13
N GLU A 380 -8.85 2.24 -23.11
CA GLU A 380 -9.84 1.16 -23.01
C GLU A 380 -9.20 -0.20 -22.73
N ASN A 381 -7.93 -0.40 -23.12
CA ASN A 381 -7.20 -1.63 -22.84
C ASN A 381 -6.91 -1.83 -21.33
N GLN A 382 -7.09 -0.78 -20.51
CA GLN A 382 -6.92 -0.84 -19.06
C GLN A 382 -8.23 -0.90 -18.29
N CYS A 383 -9.38 -0.86 -18.97
CA CYS A 383 -10.68 -0.97 -18.33
C CYS A 383 -10.93 -2.38 -17.79
N GLU A 384 -10.58 -3.39 -18.60
CA GLU A 384 -10.67 -4.81 -18.25
C GLU A 384 -9.30 -5.47 -18.49
N ALA A 385 -8.31 -5.11 -17.65
CA ALA A 385 -6.97 -5.68 -17.79
C ALA A 385 -6.97 -7.19 -17.57
N VAL A 386 -6.19 -7.89 -18.38
CA VAL A 386 -6.02 -9.34 -18.32
C VAL A 386 -5.69 -9.79 -16.90
N GLY A 387 -6.49 -10.72 -16.35
CA GLY A 387 -6.27 -11.29 -15.02
C GLY A 387 -7.20 -10.78 -13.92
N SER A 388 -8.42 -10.40 -14.24
CA SER A 388 -9.51 -10.09 -13.27
C SER A 388 -9.50 -8.70 -12.65
N PHE A 389 -8.58 -7.81 -13.00
CA PHE A 389 -8.60 -6.45 -12.47
C PHE A 389 -9.45 -5.54 -13.35
N LYS A 390 -10.63 -5.18 -12.86
CA LYS A 390 -11.48 -4.16 -13.48
C LYS A 390 -11.08 -2.78 -12.97
N CYS A 391 -11.03 -1.79 -13.88
CA CYS A 391 -10.83 -0.42 -13.48
C CYS A 391 -11.98 0.03 -12.57
N PRO A 392 -11.70 0.58 -11.37
CA PRO A 392 -12.77 0.98 -10.44
C PRO A 392 -13.66 2.11 -10.99
N TYR A 393 -13.18 2.87 -11.96
CA TYR A 393 -13.90 3.99 -12.54
C TYR A 393 -14.77 3.64 -13.77
N MET A 394 -14.82 2.38 -14.19
CA MET A 394 -15.68 1.95 -15.31
C MET A 394 -17.15 2.42 -15.16
N PRO A 395 -17.78 2.31 -13.96
CA PRO A 395 -19.15 2.79 -13.79
C PRO A 395 -19.32 4.28 -14.11
N ILE A 396 -18.31 5.10 -13.81
CA ILE A 396 -18.31 6.54 -14.12
C ILE A 396 -18.12 6.77 -15.61
N CYS A 397 -17.09 6.16 -16.20
CA CYS A 397 -16.75 6.36 -17.60
C CYS A 397 -17.85 5.86 -18.56
N TYR A 398 -18.43 4.68 -18.28
CA TYR A 398 -19.44 4.08 -19.18
C TYR A 398 -20.82 4.69 -19.05
N SER A 399 -21.13 5.30 -17.91
CA SER A 399 -22.44 5.92 -17.67
C SER A 399 -22.42 7.43 -17.89
N ASN A 400 -21.30 8.03 -18.27
CA ASN A 400 -21.12 9.48 -18.41
C ASN A 400 -21.64 10.27 -17.18
N VAL A 401 -21.41 9.73 -15.98
CA VAL A 401 -21.84 10.37 -14.74
C VAL A 401 -21.03 11.63 -14.52
N ALA A 402 -21.72 12.77 -14.37
CA ALA A 402 -21.05 14.01 -14.01
C ALA A 402 -20.43 13.91 -12.61
N CYS A 403 -19.12 14.14 -12.51
CA CYS A 403 -18.38 14.12 -11.25
C CYS A 403 -17.18 15.08 -11.23
N CYS A 404 -16.97 15.81 -12.34
CA CYS A 404 -15.84 16.72 -12.49
C CYS A 404 -16.23 18.17 -12.23
N ASP A 405 -17.33 18.39 -11.50
CA ASP A 405 -17.84 19.69 -11.08
C ASP A 405 -17.32 20.12 -9.68
N GLY A 406 -16.51 19.28 -9.04
CA GLY A 406 -16.01 19.48 -7.68
C GLY A 406 -17.03 19.21 -6.56
N VAL A 407 -18.27 18.90 -6.90
CA VAL A 407 -19.41 18.72 -5.95
C VAL A 407 -20.01 17.33 -6.03
N THR A 408 -20.34 16.87 -7.24
CA THR A 408 -21.05 15.61 -7.45
C THR A 408 -20.14 14.42 -7.14
N VAL A 409 -20.63 13.51 -6.29
CA VAL A 409 -19.94 12.24 -5.97
C VAL A 409 -20.83 11.09 -6.44
N PRO A 410 -20.38 10.25 -7.38
CA PRO A 410 -21.14 9.11 -7.84
C PRO A 410 -21.39 8.08 -6.72
N SER A 411 -22.50 7.35 -6.83
CA SER A 411 -22.81 6.25 -5.88
C SER A 411 -21.67 5.23 -5.83
N GLY A 412 -21.30 4.79 -4.64
CA GLY A 412 -20.20 3.87 -4.40
C GLY A 412 -18.81 4.55 -4.35
N PHE A 413 -18.76 5.87 -4.45
CA PHE A 413 -17.53 6.65 -4.36
C PHE A 413 -17.60 7.68 -3.24
N LYS A 414 -16.44 8.20 -2.86
CA LYS A 414 -16.24 9.35 -1.97
C LYS A 414 -15.27 10.32 -2.62
N ARG A 415 -15.33 11.59 -2.25
CA ARG A 415 -14.34 12.60 -2.64
C ARG A 415 -13.38 12.84 -1.49
N ILE A 416 -12.08 12.73 -1.76
CA ILE A 416 -11.02 13.08 -0.82
C ILE A 416 -10.56 14.50 -1.15
N ARG A 417 -10.39 15.36 -0.15
CA ARG A 417 -9.79 16.67 -0.34
C ARG A 417 -8.30 16.54 -0.60
N HIS A 418 -7.72 17.46 -1.38
CA HIS A 418 -6.29 17.42 -1.75
C HIS A 418 -5.34 17.34 -0.53
N GLU A 419 -5.71 17.91 0.61
CA GLU A 419 -4.95 17.88 1.85
C GLU A 419 -4.82 16.46 2.43
N GLU A 420 -5.78 15.57 2.18
CA GLU A 420 -5.79 14.19 2.66
C GLU A 420 -5.01 13.23 1.75
N THR A 421 -4.74 13.61 0.50
CA THR A 421 -3.97 12.79 -0.46
C THR A 421 -2.47 12.96 -0.33
N GLU A 422 -2.00 14.05 0.30
CA GLU A 422 -0.59 14.41 0.38
C GLU A 422 0.15 13.70 1.52
N THR A 423 -0.55 13.32 2.58
CA THR A 423 0.07 12.71 3.77
C THR A 423 0.32 11.22 3.64
N GLY A 424 -0.05 10.59 2.50
CA GLY A 424 0.11 9.13 2.35
C GLY A 424 -0.73 8.34 3.36
N ALA A 425 -1.59 9.02 4.09
CA ALA A 425 -2.54 8.41 4.99
C ALA A 425 -3.64 7.73 4.16
N ALA A 426 -3.38 6.49 3.79
CA ALA A 426 -4.45 5.54 3.82
C ALA A 426 -4.75 5.33 5.30
N GLU A 427 -5.66 6.12 5.87
CA GLU A 427 -6.37 5.69 7.07
C GLU A 427 -7.20 4.44 6.76
#